data_e1a27893dc90678ea39f612778b83603
#
_entry.id   e1a27893dc90678ea39f612778b83603
#
_cell.length_a   1.000
_cell.length_b   1.000
_cell.length_c   1.000
_cell.angle_alpha   90.00
_cell.angle_beta   90.00
_cell.angle_gamma   90.00
#
_symmetry.space_group_name_H-M   'P 1'
#
loop_
_entity.id
_entity.type
_entity.pdbx_description
1 polymer ?
#
loop_
_entity_poly.entity_id
_entity_poly.type
_entity_poly.pdbx_seq_one_letter_code
_entity_poly.pdbx_strand_id
1 'polypeptide(L)'
;MVETFSLRPAIEADFPEIKALIRQARINPTGLDWHRFTVAVNRGGEMIACGQLKPVPGGLTELASLAVRPAYRHRGVARALLEHLLAQTPRPVYLTCRSGLGELYEKFGFRILDRDEMPRYYRRLQRLAGLLMDLVRREETLLVMKLG
;
A
#
# COMPACT_ATOMS: atom_id res chain seq x y z
N MET A 1 -17.82 -4.11 18.52
CA MET A 1 -16.82 -3.38 19.30
C MET A 1 -15.81 -2.72 18.37
N VAL A 2 -15.57 -1.43 18.51
CA VAL A 2 -14.61 -0.72 17.69
C VAL A 2 -13.21 -0.98 18.24
N GLU A 3 -12.30 -1.36 17.37
CA GLU A 3 -10.89 -1.54 17.76
C GLU A 3 -10.30 -0.18 18.12
N THR A 4 -9.62 -0.11 19.27
CA THR A 4 -8.98 1.12 19.73
C THR A 4 -7.52 1.13 19.32
N PHE A 5 -7.17 2.05 18.46
CA PHE A 5 -5.80 2.25 17.99
C PHE A 5 -5.58 3.73 17.68
N SER A 6 -4.34 4.12 17.54
CA SER A 6 -3.96 5.45 17.12
C SER A 6 -3.00 5.40 15.93
N LEU A 7 -3.00 6.47 15.14
CA LEU A 7 -2.09 6.62 14.01
C LEU A 7 -1.01 7.64 14.38
N ARG A 8 0.22 7.35 13.99
CA ARG A 8 1.34 8.28 14.17
C ARG A 8 2.38 8.11 13.09
N PRO A 9 3.21 9.14 12.84
CA PRO A 9 4.37 8.96 11.98
C PRO A 9 5.30 7.90 12.57
N ALA A 10 5.95 7.13 11.69
CA ALA A 10 6.94 6.16 12.12
C ALA A 10 8.20 6.88 12.64
N ILE A 11 8.89 6.22 13.54
CA ILE A 11 10.22 6.62 14.01
C ILE A 11 11.22 5.53 13.61
N GLU A 12 12.51 5.82 13.69
CA GLU A 12 13.54 4.87 13.27
C GLU A 12 13.41 3.52 13.97
N ALA A 13 13.05 3.53 15.24
CA ALA A 13 12.88 2.31 16.03
C ALA A 13 11.75 1.40 15.51
N ASP A 14 10.83 1.92 14.72
CA ASP A 14 9.74 1.14 14.13
C ASP A 14 10.19 0.32 12.91
N PHE A 15 11.32 0.67 12.31
CA PHE A 15 11.71 0.10 11.02
C PHE A 15 11.80 -1.42 11.00
N PRO A 16 12.39 -2.08 12.00
CA PRO A 16 12.41 -3.55 12.00
C PRO A 16 11.01 -4.18 11.98
N GLU A 17 10.06 -3.62 12.72
CA GLU A 17 8.68 -4.12 12.73
C GLU A 17 7.95 -3.83 11.43
N ILE A 18 8.19 -2.66 10.81
CA ILE A 18 7.65 -2.33 9.50
C ILE A 18 8.10 -3.38 8.49
N LYS A 19 9.39 -3.68 8.44
CA LYS A 19 9.93 -4.69 7.52
C LYS A 19 9.35 -6.08 7.78
N ALA A 20 9.19 -6.45 9.04
CA ALA A 20 8.60 -7.74 9.40
C ALA A 20 7.14 -7.84 8.95
N LEU A 21 6.38 -6.77 9.15
CA LEU A 21 4.97 -6.74 8.76
C LEU A 21 4.79 -6.82 7.25
N ILE A 22 5.62 -6.10 6.50
CA ILE A 22 5.60 -6.14 5.02
C ILE A 22 5.98 -7.52 4.52
N ARG A 23 6.98 -8.16 5.12
CA ARG A 23 7.39 -9.52 4.76
C ARG A 23 6.27 -10.53 5.05
N GLN A 24 5.61 -10.40 6.19
CA GLN A 24 4.48 -11.24 6.56
C GLN A 24 3.32 -11.10 5.57
N ALA A 25 3.07 -9.88 5.11
CA ALA A 25 2.01 -9.61 4.14
C ALA A 25 2.37 -10.02 2.70
N ARG A 26 3.62 -10.40 2.45
CA ARG A 26 4.13 -10.82 1.14
C ARG A 26 3.96 -9.74 0.06
N ILE A 27 4.17 -8.50 0.45
CA ILE A 27 4.16 -7.38 -0.49
C ILE A 27 5.60 -6.93 -0.77
N ASN A 28 5.77 -6.05 -1.76
CA ASN A 28 7.08 -5.63 -2.24
C ASN A 28 7.96 -5.13 -1.09
N PRO A 29 9.11 -5.78 -0.81
CA PRO A 29 10.00 -5.41 0.28
C PRO A 29 11.00 -4.32 -0.06
N THR A 30 10.95 -3.76 -1.28
CA THR A 30 11.88 -2.72 -1.73
C THR A 30 11.29 -1.33 -1.59
N GLY A 31 12.14 -0.31 -1.66
CA GLY A 31 11.68 1.08 -1.60
C GLY A 31 11.12 1.48 -0.24
N LEU A 32 11.63 0.89 0.84
CA LEU A 32 11.16 1.18 2.18
C LEU A 32 12.03 2.27 2.82
N ASP A 33 11.37 3.33 3.23
CA ASP A 33 12.00 4.43 3.96
C ASP A 33 11.07 4.78 5.11
N TRP A 34 11.49 4.51 6.34
CA TRP A 34 10.62 4.70 7.50
C TRP A 34 10.12 6.16 7.64
N HIS A 35 10.86 7.14 7.13
CA HIS A 35 10.45 8.55 7.15
C HIS A 35 9.12 8.80 6.43
N ARG A 36 8.73 7.92 5.52
CA ARG A 36 7.51 8.05 4.72
C ARG A 36 6.34 7.28 5.32
N PHE A 37 6.58 6.50 6.37
CA PHE A 37 5.55 5.62 6.92
C PHE A 37 4.71 6.29 7.99
N THR A 38 3.44 5.92 8.00
CA THR A 38 2.53 6.08 9.13
C THR A 38 2.24 4.70 9.67
N VAL A 39 2.20 4.58 10.98
CA VAL A 39 1.92 3.30 11.65
C VAL A 39 0.67 3.42 12.50
N ALA A 40 -0.04 2.31 12.66
CA ALA A 40 -1.14 2.18 13.59
C ALA A 40 -0.65 1.37 14.79
N VAL A 41 -0.92 1.86 15.99
CA VAL A 41 -0.53 1.21 17.23
C VAL A 41 -1.75 1.00 18.11
N ASN A 42 -1.81 -0.16 18.77
CA ASN A 42 -2.90 -0.47 19.69
C ASN A 42 -2.63 0.18 21.07
N ARG A 43 -3.54 -0.04 22.02
CA ARG A 43 -3.42 0.51 23.36
C ARG A 43 -2.14 0.07 24.09
N GLY A 44 -1.65 -1.12 23.80
CA GLY A 44 -0.42 -1.65 24.38
C GLY A 44 0.85 -1.13 23.74
N GLY A 45 0.74 -0.25 22.73
CA GLY A 45 1.89 0.27 22.00
C GLY A 45 2.43 -0.66 20.92
N GLU A 46 1.71 -1.73 20.61
CA GLU A 46 2.08 -2.68 19.56
C GLU A 46 1.68 -2.16 18.20
N MET A 47 2.59 -2.25 17.22
CA MET A 47 2.29 -1.89 15.84
C MET A 47 1.38 -2.94 15.20
N ILE A 48 0.23 -2.51 14.72
CA ILE A 48 -0.76 -3.39 14.10
C ILE A 48 -0.90 -3.18 12.59
N ALA A 49 -0.41 -2.07 12.08
CA ALA A 49 -0.46 -1.77 10.64
C ALA A 49 0.56 -0.70 10.27
N CYS A 50 0.89 -0.65 8.98
CA CYS A 50 1.74 0.39 8.43
C CYS A 50 1.35 0.72 6.98
N GLY A 51 1.81 1.86 6.49
CA GLY A 51 1.63 2.28 5.11
C GLY A 51 2.46 3.51 4.80
N GLN A 52 2.73 3.76 3.53
CA GLN A 52 3.52 4.91 3.12
C GLN A 52 2.96 5.59 1.88
N LEU A 53 3.32 6.85 1.73
CA LEU A 53 3.23 7.57 0.47
C LEU A 53 4.66 7.77 -0.01
N LYS A 54 4.96 7.36 -1.23
CA LYS A 54 6.31 7.50 -1.75
C LYS A 54 6.32 8.18 -3.12
N PRO A 55 7.36 8.96 -3.42
CA PRO A 55 7.53 9.50 -4.76
C PRO A 55 7.97 8.37 -5.70
N VAL A 56 7.43 8.38 -6.91
CA VAL A 56 7.86 7.48 -7.98
C VAL A 56 8.19 8.30 -9.22
N PRO A 57 8.95 7.73 -10.18
CA PRO A 57 9.38 8.47 -11.36
C PRO A 57 8.22 9.15 -12.11
N GLY A 58 8.46 10.35 -12.61
CA GLY A 58 7.45 11.15 -13.29
C GLY A 58 6.78 12.18 -12.41
N GLY A 59 7.27 12.39 -11.19
CA GLY A 59 6.68 13.34 -10.24
C GLY A 59 5.37 12.85 -9.63
N LEU A 60 5.17 11.53 -9.60
CA LEU A 60 3.94 10.90 -9.12
C LEU A 60 4.07 10.51 -7.64
N THR A 61 2.92 10.40 -6.98
CA THR A 61 2.82 9.92 -5.60
C THR A 61 2.12 8.57 -5.59
N GLU A 62 2.73 7.61 -4.91
CA GLU A 62 2.20 6.25 -4.79
C GLU A 62 1.87 5.91 -3.35
N LEU A 63 0.66 5.39 -3.14
CA LEU A 63 0.28 4.73 -1.87
C LEU A 63 0.84 3.32 -1.92
N ALA A 64 1.67 2.95 -0.95
CA ALA A 64 2.37 1.68 -0.99
C ALA A 64 2.53 1.08 0.40
N SER A 65 2.90 -0.19 0.43
CA SER A 65 3.31 -0.90 1.65
C SER A 65 2.23 -0.92 2.73
N LEU A 66 0.97 -0.93 2.32
CA LEU A 66 -0.15 -1.01 3.26
C LEU A 66 -0.27 -2.45 3.75
N ALA A 67 -0.02 -2.66 5.03
CA ALA A 67 -0.05 -3.98 5.64
C ALA A 67 -0.71 -3.90 7.02
N VAL A 68 -1.59 -4.86 7.30
CA VAL A 68 -2.30 -4.98 8.59
C VAL A 68 -2.03 -6.37 9.15
N ARG A 69 -1.70 -6.44 10.44
CA ARG A 69 -1.54 -7.74 11.10
C ARG A 69 -2.81 -8.58 10.94
N PRO A 70 -2.68 -9.88 10.64
CA PRO A 70 -3.86 -10.73 10.40
C PRO A 70 -4.91 -10.67 11.51
N ALA A 71 -4.49 -10.62 12.78
CA ALA A 71 -5.42 -10.55 13.90
C ALA A 71 -6.25 -9.26 13.95
N TYR A 72 -5.83 -8.22 13.23
CA TYR A 72 -6.49 -6.91 13.23
C TYR A 72 -7.18 -6.58 11.90
N ARG A 73 -7.24 -7.53 10.98
CA ARG A 73 -7.95 -7.36 9.71
C ARG A 73 -9.47 -7.31 9.95
N HIS A 74 -10.17 -6.63 9.03
CA HIS A 74 -11.63 -6.46 9.07
C HIS A 74 -12.13 -5.66 10.28
N ARG A 75 -11.27 -4.82 10.86
CA ARG A 75 -11.60 -3.99 12.02
C ARG A 75 -11.49 -2.49 11.74
N GLY A 76 -11.41 -2.11 10.46
CA GLY A 76 -11.34 -0.70 10.07
C GLY A 76 -9.96 -0.06 10.15
N VAL A 77 -8.92 -0.82 10.47
CA VAL A 77 -7.56 -0.29 10.59
C VAL A 77 -7.02 0.18 9.24
N ALA A 78 -7.17 -0.65 8.20
CA ALA A 78 -6.73 -0.31 6.85
C ALA A 78 -7.44 0.94 6.34
N ARG A 79 -8.75 1.03 6.55
CA ARG A 79 -9.55 2.20 6.16
C ARG A 79 -9.02 3.47 6.82
N ALA A 80 -8.84 3.43 8.14
CA ALA A 80 -8.38 4.59 8.91
C ALA A 80 -7.00 5.04 8.44
N LEU A 81 -6.09 4.10 8.24
CA LEU A 81 -4.74 4.38 7.78
C LEU A 81 -4.73 4.97 6.37
N LEU A 82 -5.53 4.40 5.48
CA LEU A 82 -5.64 4.84 4.10
C LEU A 82 -6.23 6.25 4.01
N GLU A 83 -7.31 6.52 4.73
CA GLU A 83 -7.91 7.85 4.80
C GLU A 83 -6.93 8.89 5.34
N HIS A 84 -6.17 8.52 6.37
CA HIS A 84 -5.17 9.40 6.97
C HIS A 84 -4.05 9.73 5.97
N LEU A 85 -3.55 8.74 5.25
CA LEU A 85 -2.50 8.96 4.25
C LEU A 85 -3.01 9.80 3.08
N LEU A 86 -4.19 9.51 2.56
CA LEU A 86 -4.75 10.24 1.44
C LEU A 86 -5.05 11.71 1.78
N ALA A 87 -5.34 12.01 3.04
CA ALA A 87 -5.56 13.39 3.47
C ALA A 87 -4.28 14.23 3.49
N GLN A 88 -3.11 13.60 3.44
CA GLN A 88 -1.80 14.27 3.51
C GLN A 88 -1.24 14.67 2.15
N THR A 89 -1.85 14.26 1.05
CA THR A 89 -1.28 14.47 -0.27
C THR A 89 -2.35 14.91 -1.27
N PRO A 90 -1.98 15.80 -2.20
CA PRO A 90 -2.90 16.13 -3.28
C PRO A 90 -3.07 14.96 -4.23
N ARG A 91 -4.21 14.92 -4.90
CA ARG A 91 -4.46 13.97 -5.98
C ARG A 91 -3.76 14.44 -7.25
N PRO A 92 -3.40 13.53 -8.16
CA PRO A 92 -3.72 12.11 -8.15
C PRO A 92 -2.78 11.29 -7.27
N VAL A 93 -3.28 10.14 -6.79
CA VAL A 93 -2.50 9.15 -6.08
C VAL A 93 -2.61 7.83 -6.83
N TYR A 94 -1.51 7.15 -6.98
CA TYR A 94 -1.44 5.86 -7.67
C TYR A 94 -1.15 4.74 -6.68
N LEU A 95 -1.49 3.53 -7.06
CA LEU A 95 -1.06 2.33 -6.34
C LEU A 95 -0.95 1.16 -7.31
N THR A 96 -0.23 0.14 -6.88
CA THR A 96 -0.23 -1.16 -7.54
C THR A 96 -0.67 -2.21 -6.54
N CYS A 97 -1.40 -3.21 -7.02
CA CYS A 97 -1.83 -4.32 -6.17
C CYS A 97 -2.07 -5.56 -7.01
N ARG A 98 -2.17 -6.70 -6.34
CA ARG A 98 -2.60 -7.94 -6.98
C ARG A 98 -4.07 -7.82 -7.37
N SER A 99 -4.47 -8.44 -8.48
CA SER A 99 -5.82 -8.34 -9.02
C SER A 99 -6.91 -8.66 -7.99
N GLY A 100 -6.66 -9.59 -7.08
CA GLY A 100 -7.61 -9.93 -6.02
C GLY A 100 -7.90 -8.82 -5.02
N LEU A 101 -7.09 -7.76 -4.98
CA LEU A 101 -7.25 -6.63 -4.06
C LEU A 101 -7.91 -5.42 -4.71
N GLY A 102 -8.18 -5.48 -6.02
CA GLY A 102 -8.74 -4.33 -6.75
C GLY A 102 -10.05 -3.82 -6.17
N GLU A 103 -10.97 -4.72 -5.83
CA GLU A 103 -12.26 -4.34 -5.27
C GLU A 103 -12.13 -3.58 -3.95
N LEU A 104 -11.16 -3.95 -3.13
CA LEU A 104 -10.90 -3.25 -1.87
C LEU A 104 -10.58 -1.78 -2.12
N TYR A 105 -9.69 -1.51 -3.05
CA TYR A 105 -9.28 -0.12 -3.35
C TYR A 105 -10.34 0.65 -4.14
N GLU A 106 -11.16 -0.03 -4.93
CA GLU A 106 -12.29 0.62 -5.60
C GLU A 106 -13.27 1.23 -4.62
N LYS A 107 -13.44 0.63 -3.44
CA LYS A 107 -14.29 1.16 -2.38
C LYS A 107 -13.81 2.52 -1.87
N PHE A 108 -12.54 2.83 -2.04
CA PHE A 108 -11.96 4.11 -1.63
C PHE A 108 -11.87 5.12 -2.77
N GLY A 109 -12.43 4.78 -3.93
CA GLY A 109 -12.48 5.68 -5.06
C GLY A 109 -11.37 5.49 -6.09
N PHE A 110 -10.47 4.52 -5.89
CA PHE A 110 -9.46 4.18 -6.88
C PHE A 110 -10.11 3.47 -8.06
N ARG A 111 -9.63 3.76 -9.26
CA ARG A 111 -10.07 3.06 -10.45
C ARG A 111 -8.89 2.36 -11.11
N ILE A 112 -9.17 1.22 -11.72
CA ILE A 112 -8.18 0.45 -12.47
C ILE A 112 -7.86 1.21 -13.75
N LEU A 113 -6.57 1.37 -14.04
CA LEU A 113 -6.12 2.03 -15.27
C LEU A 113 -5.91 1.02 -16.40
N ASP A 114 -6.39 1.37 -17.59
CA ASP A 114 -6.01 0.69 -18.80
C ASP A 114 -4.57 1.08 -19.16
N ARG A 115 -3.92 0.24 -19.94
CA ARG A 115 -2.54 0.46 -20.34
C ARG A 115 -2.30 1.84 -20.98
N ASP A 116 -3.24 2.31 -21.78
CA ASP A 116 -3.14 3.59 -22.46
C ASP A 116 -3.21 4.78 -21.49
N GLU A 117 -3.82 4.59 -20.33
CA GLU A 117 -3.96 5.62 -19.31
C GLU A 117 -2.78 5.65 -18.33
N MET A 118 -1.96 4.61 -18.32
CA MET A 118 -0.86 4.48 -17.36
C MET A 118 0.28 5.42 -17.66
N PRO A 119 0.83 6.10 -16.62
CA PRO A 119 2.14 6.75 -16.76
C PRO A 119 3.21 5.74 -17.18
N ARG A 120 4.24 6.24 -17.86
CA ARG A 120 5.32 5.40 -18.39
C ARG A 120 5.95 4.48 -17.36
N TYR A 121 6.16 4.98 -16.15
CA TYR A 121 6.71 4.19 -15.04
C TYR A 121 5.87 2.93 -14.80
N TYR A 122 4.55 3.08 -14.71
CA TYR A 122 3.65 1.98 -14.43
C TYR A 122 3.49 1.02 -15.60
N ARG A 123 3.56 1.50 -16.82
CA ARG A 123 3.57 0.62 -17.99
C ARG A 123 4.78 -0.31 -17.98
N ARG A 124 5.96 0.23 -17.63
CA ARG A 124 7.18 -0.57 -17.51
C ARG A 124 7.09 -1.57 -16.38
N LEU A 125 6.60 -1.11 -15.23
CA LEU A 125 6.45 -1.96 -14.05
C LEU A 125 5.51 -3.12 -14.33
N GLN A 126 4.37 -2.87 -14.95
CA GLN A 126 3.40 -3.89 -15.30
C GLN A 126 3.97 -4.91 -16.29
N ARG A 127 4.75 -4.45 -17.25
CA ARG A 127 5.41 -5.34 -18.22
C ARG A 127 6.36 -6.31 -17.52
N LEU A 128 7.19 -5.80 -16.61
CA LEU A 128 8.14 -6.61 -15.83
C LEU A 128 7.40 -7.60 -14.93
N ALA A 129 6.34 -7.13 -14.25
CA ALA A 129 5.54 -7.99 -13.38
C ALA A 129 4.86 -9.11 -14.17
N GLY A 130 4.36 -8.81 -15.39
CA GLY A 130 3.77 -9.80 -16.28
C GLY A 130 4.74 -10.90 -16.65
N LEU A 131 5.97 -10.53 -17.02
CA LEU A 131 7.01 -11.50 -17.34
C LEU A 131 7.35 -12.39 -16.15
N LEU A 132 7.48 -11.81 -14.96
CA LEU A 132 7.78 -12.56 -13.74
C LEU A 132 6.63 -13.49 -13.34
N MET A 133 5.40 -13.03 -13.49
CA MET A 133 4.22 -13.84 -13.18
C MET A 133 4.07 -15.01 -14.13
N ASP A 134 4.36 -14.82 -15.42
CA ASP A 134 4.36 -15.90 -16.41
C ASP A 134 5.38 -16.98 -16.03
N LEU A 135 6.57 -16.56 -15.58
CA LEU A 135 7.61 -17.50 -15.17
C LEU A 135 7.22 -18.33 -13.95
N VAL A 136 6.47 -17.76 -13.00
CA VAL A 136 6.05 -18.45 -11.78
C VAL A 136 4.63 -19.01 -11.86
N ARG A 137 3.97 -18.89 -13.00
CA ARG A 137 2.62 -19.42 -13.28
C ARG A 137 1.57 -18.96 -12.26
N ARG A 138 1.58 -17.69 -11.92
CA ARG A 138 0.58 -17.12 -11.02
C ARG A 138 -0.64 -16.69 -11.83
N GLU A 139 -1.83 -16.97 -11.30
CA GLU A 139 -3.09 -16.56 -11.91
C GLU A 139 -3.39 -15.07 -11.69
N GLU A 140 -2.79 -14.47 -10.68
CA GLU A 140 -2.99 -13.06 -10.38
C GLU A 140 -2.16 -12.16 -11.28
N THR A 141 -2.74 -11.01 -11.63
CA THR A 141 -2.06 -9.96 -12.40
C THR A 141 -1.83 -8.74 -11.53
N LEU A 142 -0.91 -7.89 -11.96
CA LEU A 142 -0.65 -6.62 -11.29
C LEU A 142 -1.61 -5.56 -11.85
N LEU A 143 -2.39 -4.97 -10.96
CA LEU A 143 -3.24 -3.83 -11.30
C LEU A 143 -2.52 -2.54 -10.98
N VAL A 144 -2.73 -1.53 -11.82
CA VAL A 144 -2.32 -0.15 -11.55
C VAL A 144 -3.60 0.66 -11.37
N MET A 145 -3.71 1.36 -10.26
CA MET A 145 -4.93 2.09 -9.92
C MET A 145 -4.61 3.56 -9.63
N LYS A 146 -5.62 4.40 -9.81
CA LYS A 146 -5.49 5.85 -9.66
C LYS A 146 -6.68 6.43 -8.91
N LEU A 147 -6.41 7.35 -8.00
CA LEU A 147 -7.40 8.17 -7.32
C LEU A 147 -7.27 9.61 -7.79
N GLY A 148 -8.33 10.16 -8.37
CA GLY A 148 -8.34 11.55 -8.85
C GLY A 148 -8.14 11.75 -10.32
#